data_0242e2ff92c26975b36921740ca1baf3
#
_entry.id   0242e2ff92c26975b36921740ca1baf3
#
_cell.length_a   1.000
_cell.length_b   1.000
_cell.length_c   1.000
_cell.angle_alpha   90.00
_cell.angle_beta   90.00
_cell.angle_gamma   90.00
#
_symmetry.space_group_name_H-M   'P 1'
#
loop_
_entity.id
_entity.type
_entity.pdbx_description
1 polymer ?
#
loop_
_entity_poly.entity_id
_entity_poly.type
_entity_poly.pdbx_seq_one_letter_code
_entity_poly.pdbx_strand_id
1 'polypeptide(L)'
;LTLDMTLVPDFGQVRSDNNILNLGPFETKFNENRSFFTEGTDLFNKGNLFYSRRVGGTPLHYYDVYNQLGANETIISNPQAAKLVNATKISGRLQSGLGVGLFNAVSARTFALVEDDNKVQRKIETSPLTNYNILVLDQTLKNNSSVSLINTNVLRSGADYDANVTSVLFDFNDKKNTWNTGGYVG
;
A
#
# COMPACT_ATOMS: atom_id res chain seq x y z
N LEU A 1 -20.72 6.86 7.75
CA LEU A 1 -19.32 6.59 8.09
C LEU A 1 -19.17 5.11 8.42
N THR A 2 -18.24 4.40 7.78
CA THR A 2 -17.97 2.98 8.01
C THR A 2 -16.58 2.86 8.62
N LEU A 3 -16.44 1.98 9.61
CA LEU A 3 -15.16 1.60 10.20
C LEU A 3 -14.91 0.12 9.92
N ASP A 4 -13.83 -0.18 9.23
CA ASP A 4 -13.33 -1.54 9.03
C ASP A 4 -11.99 -1.68 9.73
N MET A 5 -11.83 -2.73 10.54
CA MET A 5 -10.60 -3.02 11.25
C MET A 5 -10.29 -4.52 11.19
N THR A 6 -9.03 -4.84 10.97
CA THR A 6 -8.53 -6.21 11.07
C THR A 6 -7.23 -6.24 11.87
N LEU A 7 -7.12 -7.21 12.77
CA LEU A 7 -5.91 -7.47 13.56
C LEU A 7 -5.29 -8.79 13.10
N VAL A 8 -3.97 -8.76 12.89
CA VAL A 8 -3.20 -9.92 12.40
C VAL A 8 -3.88 -10.57 11.19
N PRO A 9 -4.16 -9.81 10.12
CA PRO A 9 -4.89 -10.33 8.98
C PRO A 9 -4.09 -11.46 8.32
N ASP A 10 -4.72 -12.61 8.17
CA ASP A 10 -4.19 -13.72 7.38
C ASP A 10 -4.87 -13.72 6.00
N PHE A 11 -4.09 -13.45 4.98
CA PHE A 11 -4.53 -13.50 3.58
C PHE A 11 -4.07 -14.78 2.87
N GLY A 12 -3.71 -15.82 3.61
CA GLY A 12 -3.21 -17.09 3.06
C GLY A 12 -4.18 -17.82 2.13
N GLN A 13 -5.48 -17.51 2.22
CA GLN A 13 -6.50 -18.06 1.31
C GLN A 13 -6.64 -17.30 -0.01
N VAL A 14 -6.01 -16.13 -0.12
CA VAL A 14 -6.01 -15.35 -1.37
C VAL A 14 -5.04 -16.00 -2.35
N ARG A 15 -5.50 -16.26 -3.57
CA ARG A 15 -4.65 -16.81 -4.63
C ARG A 15 -3.39 -15.96 -4.79
N SER A 16 -2.24 -16.64 -4.81
CA SER A 16 -0.98 -16.00 -5.17
C SER A 16 -1.06 -15.49 -6.62
N ASP A 17 -0.42 -14.35 -6.87
CA ASP A 17 -0.30 -13.85 -8.24
C ASP A 17 0.58 -14.78 -9.08
N ASN A 18 0.30 -14.85 -10.37
CA ASN A 18 1.16 -15.57 -11.30
C ASN A 18 2.53 -14.90 -11.38
N ASN A 19 3.59 -15.68 -11.35
CA ASN A 19 4.92 -15.17 -11.62
C ASN A 19 5.01 -14.71 -13.07
N ILE A 20 5.13 -13.40 -13.28
CA ILE A 20 5.29 -12.79 -14.60
C ILE A 20 6.74 -12.32 -14.72
N LEU A 21 7.42 -12.78 -15.77
CA LEU A 21 8.73 -12.25 -16.13
C LEU A 21 8.53 -10.83 -16.69
N ASN A 22 8.75 -9.81 -15.86
CA ASN A 22 8.68 -8.43 -16.29
C ASN A 22 10.04 -7.96 -16.80
N LEU A 23 10.16 -7.81 -18.13
CA LEU A 23 11.35 -7.28 -18.80
C LEU A 23 11.26 -5.77 -19.08
N GLY A 24 10.16 -5.14 -18.66
CA GLY A 24 9.93 -3.70 -18.84
C GLY A 24 10.41 -2.88 -17.66
N PRO A 25 10.60 -1.55 -17.84
CA PRO A 25 10.98 -0.62 -16.77
C PRO A 25 9.84 -0.30 -15.80
N PHE A 26 8.62 -0.75 -16.08
CA PHE A 26 7.44 -0.43 -15.29
C PHE A 26 7.06 -1.57 -14.36
N GLU A 27 6.64 -1.24 -13.13
CA GLU A 27 6.12 -2.22 -12.18
C GLU A 27 4.88 -2.92 -12.74
N THR A 28 4.85 -4.26 -12.68
CA THR A 28 3.65 -5.03 -13.01
C THR A 28 2.62 -4.84 -11.90
N LYS A 29 1.45 -4.30 -12.25
CA LYS A 29 0.35 -4.13 -11.29
C LYS A 29 -0.60 -5.31 -11.35
N PHE A 30 -0.89 -5.89 -10.20
CA PHE A 30 -1.86 -6.95 -10.02
C PHE A 30 -3.17 -6.40 -9.42
N ASN A 31 -4.29 -7.02 -9.76
CA ASN A 31 -5.56 -6.70 -9.15
C ASN A 31 -5.55 -7.04 -7.66
N GLU A 32 -6.22 -6.21 -6.87
CA GLU A 32 -6.39 -6.47 -5.45
C GLU A 32 -7.49 -7.54 -5.24
N ASN A 33 -7.17 -8.60 -4.52
CA ASN A 33 -8.07 -9.71 -4.25
C ASN A 33 -8.38 -9.89 -2.75
N ARG A 34 -7.73 -9.10 -1.87
CA ARG A 34 -7.97 -9.14 -0.43
C ARG A 34 -9.20 -8.29 -0.12
N SER A 35 -10.26 -8.89 0.43
CA SER A 35 -11.56 -8.24 0.67
C SER A 35 -11.43 -6.92 1.43
N PHE A 36 -10.60 -6.87 2.46
CA PHE A 36 -10.34 -5.64 3.21
C PHE A 36 -9.90 -4.45 2.33
N PHE A 37 -9.17 -4.71 1.25
CA PHE A 37 -8.65 -3.68 0.34
C PHE A 37 -9.54 -3.45 -0.90
N THR A 38 -10.62 -4.21 -1.08
CA THR A 38 -11.55 -4.04 -2.20
C THR A 38 -12.84 -3.35 -1.80
N GLU A 39 -13.24 -3.41 -0.54
CA GLU A 39 -14.46 -2.81 -0.04
C GLU A 39 -14.25 -1.39 0.46
N GLY A 40 -15.23 -0.50 0.24
CA GLY A 40 -15.19 0.89 0.72
C GLY A 40 -14.00 1.72 0.26
N THR A 41 -13.47 1.44 -0.92
CA THR A 41 -12.21 2.02 -1.43
C THR A 41 -12.38 3.22 -2.34
N ASP A 42 -13.60 3.63 -2.65
CA ASP A 42 -13.89 4.70 -3.61
C ASP A 42 -13.12 5.99 -3.34
N LEU A 43 -12.97 6.36 -2.07
CA LEU A 43 -12.21 7.54 -1.66
C LEU A 43 -10.69 7.32 -1.84
N PHE A 44 -10.19 6.12 -1.53
CA PHE A 44 -8.76 5.82 -1.55
C PHE A 44 -8.20 5.61 -2.96
N ASN A 45 -9.05 5.26 -3.92
CA ASN A 45 -8.64 5.03 -5.32
C ASN A 45 -8.53 6.33 -6.14
N LYS A 46 -8.93 7.48 -5.57
CA LYS A 46 -8.83 8.77 -6.26
C LYS A 46 -7.38 9.10 -6.58
N GLY A 47 -7.16 9.61 -7.78
CA GLY A 47 -5.84 10.03 -8.26
C GLY A 47 -4.83 8.89 -8.46
N ASN A 48 -5.20 7.62 -8.23
CA ASN A 48 -4.31 6.45 -8.35
C ASN A 48 -3.02 6.56 -7.53
N LEU A 49 -3.06 7.29 -6.40
CA LEU A 49 -1.90 7.51 -5.52
C LEU A 49 -1.68 6.36 -4.54
N PHE A 50 -2.68 5.50 -4.37
CA PHE A 50 -2.63 4.34 -3.49
C PHE A 50 -2.64 3.04 -4.29
N TYR A 51 -1.63 2.21 -4.06
CA TYR A 51 -1.60 0.85 -4.57
C TYR A 51 -1.56 -0.12 -3.39
N SER A 52 -2.73 -0.67 -3.06
CA SER A 52 -2.96 -1.50 -1.86
C SER A 52 -2.06 -2.74 -1.78
N ARG A 53 -1.67 -3.31 -2.92
CA ARG A 53 -0.79 -4.49 -3.00
C ARG A 53 0.60 -4.28 -2.40
N ARG A 54 1.03 -3.04 -2.24
CA ARG A 54 2.29 -2.72 -1.53
C ARG A 54 2.18 -2.92 -0.02
N VAL A 55 0.97 -2.85 0.53
CA VAL A 55 0.72 -3.06 1.96
C VAL A 55 0.77 -4.56 2.27
N GLY A 56 1.82 -4.99 2.98
CA GLY A 56 2.10 -6.40 3.22
C GLY A 56 2.55 -7.17 1.98
N GLY A 57 3.03 -6.47 0.96
CA GLY A 57 3.57 -7.06 -0.28
C GLY A 57 5.00 -7.58 -0.11
N THR A 58 5.71 -7.70 -1.25
CA THR A 58 7.09 -8.19 -1.28
C THR A 58 8.00 -7.31 -0.41
N PRO A 59 8.79 -7.91 0.49
CA PRO A 59 9.76 -7.18 1.32
C PRO A 59 10.71 -6.33 0.50
N LEU A 60 11.05 -5.14 1.01
CA LEU A 60 11.85 -4.13 0.31
C LEU A 60 13.20 -4.68 -0.19
N HIS A 61 13.87 -5.49 0.67
CA HIS A 61 15.19 -6.09 0.42
C HIS A 61 15.11 -7.59 0.10
N TYR A 62 13.98 -8.05 -0.46
CA TYR A 62 13.77 -9.46 -0.77
C TYR A 62 14.90 -10.05 -1.64
N TYR A 63 15.32 -9.32 -2.66
CA TYR A 63 16.37 -9.76 -3.59
C TYR A 63 17.78 -9.46 -3.08
N ASP A 64 17.95 -8.54 -2.14
CA ASP A 64 19.25 -8.15 -1.60
C ASP A 64 19.88 -9.23 -0.73
N VAL A 65 19.08 -10.21 -0.28
CA VAL A 65 19.54 -11.36 0.50
C VAL A 65 20.66 -12.09 -0.22
N TYR A 66 20.56 -12.26 -1.53
CA TYR A 66 21.56 -12.97 -2.33
C TYR A 66 22.95 -12.29 -2.31
N ASN A 67 22.97 -10.97 -2.19
CA ASN A 67 24.19 -10.16 -2.10
C ASN A 67 24.80 -10.14 -0.69
N GLN A 68 24.05 -10.61 0.29
CA GLN A 68 24.45 -10.63 1.71
C GLN A 68 24.86 -12.03 2.19
N LEU A 69 24.83 -13.03 1.30
CA LEU A 69 25.25 -14.39 1.65
C LEU A 69 26.77 -14.45 1.84
N GLY A 70 27.20 -15.14 2.90
CA GLY A 70 28.58 -15.57 3.06
C GLY A 70 28.95 -16.72 2.08
N ALA A 71 30.25 -17.01 1.95
CA ALA A 71 30.77 -17.98 0.98
C ALA A 71 30.13 -19.38 1.06
N ASN A 72 29.69 -19.80 2.25
CA ASN A 72 29.13 -21.12 2.53
C ASN A 72 27.70 -21.05 3.10
N GLU A 73 26.99 -19.98 2.82
CA GLU A 73 25.62 -19.83 3.31
C GLU A 73 24.60 -20.14 2.24
N THR A 74 23.51 -20.77 2.65
CA THR A 74 22.35 -21.07 1.81
C THR A 74 21.10 -20.46 2.42
N ILE A 75 20.14 -20.07 1.57
CA ILE A 75 18.85 -19.53 2.02
C ILE A 75 17.93 -20.70 2.40
N ILE A 76 17.56 -20.78 3.68
CA ILE A 76 16.59 -21.74 4.18
C ILE A 76 15.17 -21.24 3.93
N SER A 77 14.91 -19.96 4.18
CA SER A 77 13.62 -19.34 3.88
C SER A 77 13.78 -17.86 3.59
N ASN A 78 13.01 -17.36 2.64
CA ASN A 78 12.88 -15.94 2.35
C ASN A 78 11.41 -15.63 2.06
N PRO A 79 10.66 -15.07 3.02
CA PRO A 79 9.24 -14.79 2.85
C PRO A 79 9.00 -13.77 1.73
N GLN A 80 8.08 -14.08 0.81
CA GLN A 80 7.71 -13.20 -0.30
C GLN A 80 6.70 -12.11 0.08
N ALA A 81 6.17 -12.13 1.30
CA ALA A 81 5.22 -11.16 1.78
C ALA A 81 5.52 -10.77 3.23
N ALA A 82 5.41 -9.50 3.55
CA ALA A 82 5.49 -9.00 4.92
C ALA A 82 4.14 -9.20 5.62
N LYS A 83 4.18 -9.75 6.84
CA LYS A 83 2.97 -9.95 7.65
C LYS A 83 2.41 -8.60 8.13
N LEU A 84 1.10 -8.41 7.97
CA LEU A 84 0.42 -7.28 8.59
C LEU A 84 0.19 -7.56 10.08
N VAL A 85 0.45 -6.56 10.90
CA VAL A 85 0.13 -6.54 12.33
C VAL A 85 -1.32 -6.11 12.52
N ASN A 86 -1.70 -5.04 11.83
CA ASN A 86 -3.07 -4.54 11.79
C ASN A 86 -3.32 -3.81 10.48
N ALA A 87 -4.59 -3.64 10.14
CA ALA A 87 -5.04 -2.69 9.16
C ALA A 87 -6.39 -2.11 9.60
N THR A 88 -6.54 -0.80 9.51
CA THR A 88 -7.74 -0.06 9.89
C THR A 88 -8.13 0.89 8.78
N LYS A 89 -9.40 0.94 8.46
CA LYS A 89 -9.95 1.80 7.42
C LYS A 89 -11.23 2.45 7.93
N ILE A 90 -11.32 3.76 7.79
CA ILE A 90 -12.53 4.55 8.08
C ILE A 90 -12.86 5.29 6.80
N SER A 91 -14.06 5.14 6.31
CA SER A 91 -14.51 5.87 5.13
C SER A 91 -15.99 6.23 5.22
N GLY A 92 -16.36 7.30 4.55
CA GLY A 92 -17.76 7.70 4.45
C GLY A 92 -17.92 9.14 3.98
N ARG A 93 -19.15 9.48 3.66
CA ARG A 93 -19.53 10.83 3.22
C ARG A 93 -20.57 11.42 4.16
N LEU A 94 -20.34 12.67 4.53
CA LEU A 94 -21.27 13.46 5.34
C LEU A 94 -22.38 14.05 4.46
N GLN A 95 -23.48 14.46 5.08
CA GLN A 95 -24.58 15.12 4.38
C GLN A 95 -24.18 16.44 3.69
N SER A 96 -23.13 17.09 4.19
CA SER A 96 -22.51 18.29 3.58
C SER A 96 -21.80 18.01 2.26
N GLY A 97 -21.69 16.74 1.84
CA GLY A 97 -20.94 16.33 0.65
C GLY A 97 -19.45 16.09 0.91
N LEU A 98 -18.98 16.29 2.16
CA LEU A 98 -17.59 15.99 2.53
C LEU A 98 -17.40 14.48 2.73
N GLY A 99 -16.59 13.86 1.88
CA GLY A 99 -16.06 12.51 2.04
C GLY A 99 -14.79 12.54 2.88
N VAL A 100 -14.68 11.62 3.83
CA VAL A 100 -13.50 11.43 4.67
C VAL A 100 -13.04 10.00 4.56
N GLY A 101 -11.78 9.79 4.24
CA GLY A 101 -11.12 8.49 4.18
C GLY A 101 -9.86 8.52 5.04
N LEU A 102 -9.75 7.59 5.97
CA LEU A 102 -8.56 7.35 6.79
C LEU A 102 -8.18 5.88 6.66
N PHE A 103 -6.94 5.61 6.36
CA PHE A 103 -6.40 4.27 6.31
C PHE A 103 -5.08 4.24 7.07
N ASN A 104 -4.90 3.21 7.89
CA ASN A 104 -3.65 2.90 8.55
C ASN A 104 -3.39 1.40 8.47
N ALA A 105 -2.18 1.00 8.17
CA ALA A 105 -1.74 -0.39 8.28
C ALA A 105 -0.29 -0.45 8.77
N VAL A 106 0.02 -1.50 9.51
CA VAL A 106 1.37 -1.76 10.01
C VAL A 106 1.80 -3.15 9.57
N SER A 107 2.94 -3.25 8.89
CA SER A 107 3.58 -4.53 8.59
C SER A 107 4.75 -4.78 9.53
N ALA A 108 4.88 -6.02 9.99
CA ALA A 108 5.97 -6.47 10.86
C ALA A 108 7.30 -6.53 10.11
N ARG A 109 8.40 -6.49 10.86
CA ARG A 109 9.72 -6.82 10.31
C ARG A 109 9.70 -8.21 9.70
N THR A 110 10.33 -8.34 8.55
CA THR A 110 10.44 -9.62 7.84
C THR A 110 11.92 -9.98 7.70
N PHE A 111 12.22 -11.27 7.86
CA PHE A 111 13.58 -11.77 7.83
C PHE A 111 13.67 -12.98 6.92
N ALA A 112 14.73 -13.04 6.13
CA ALA A 112 15.21 -14.28 5.54
C ALA A 112 16.02 -15.04 6.59
N LEU A 113 15.97 -16.38 6.53
CA LEU A 113 16.79 -17.29 7.33
C LEU A 113 17.84 -17.92 6.43
N VAL A 114 19.08 -17.77 6.77
CA VAL A 114 20.22 -18.39 6.09
C VAL A 114 20.97 -19.32 7.03
N GLU A 115 21.65 -20.32 6.48
CA GLU A 115 22.38 -21.35 7.24
C GLU A 115 23.71 -21.64 6.55
N ASP A 116 24.77 -21.78 7.33
CA ASP A 116 26.10 -22.19 6.87
C ASP A 116 26.29 -23.73 6.86
N ASP A 117 27.44 -24.21 6.39
CA ASP A 117 27.78 -25.65 6.35
C ASP A 117 27.87 -26.27 7.75
N ASN A 118 28.07 -25.49 8.81
CA ASN A 118 28.12 -25.92 10.19
C ASN A 118 26.72 -25.92 10.86
N LYS A 119 25.66 -25.69 10.11
CA LYS A 119 24.28 -25.57 10.60
C LYS A 119 24.04 -24.35 11.49
N VAL A 120 24.89 -23.34 11.43
CA VAL A 120 24.69 -22.09 12.14
C VAL A 120 23.74 -21.19 11.32
N GLN A 121 22.66 -20.79 11.95
CA GLN A 121 21.64 -19.98 11.32
C GLN A 121 21.74 -18.51 11.74
N ARG A 122 21.53 -17.61 10.78
CA ARG A 122 21.34 -16.19 11.03
C ARG A 122 20.17 -15.62 10.23
N LYS A 123 19.68 -14.47 10.68
CA LYS A 123 18.59 -13.75 10.04
C LYS A 123 19.13 -12.53 9.30
N ILE A 124 18.62 -12.31 8.10
CA ILE A 124 18.85 -11.10 7.30
C ILE A 124 17.52 -10.35 7.24
N GLU A 125 17.47 -9.10 7.69
CA GLU A 125 16.25 -8.29 7.62
C GLU A 125 15.96 -7.94 6.15
N THR A 126 14.77 -8.32 5.68
CA THR A 126 14.32 -8.07 4.31
C THR A 126 13.24 -7.01 4.21
N SER A 127 12.57 -6.68 5.32
CA SER A 127 11.68 -5.53 5.44
C SER A 127 11.66 -5.00 6.86
N PRO A 128 11.80 -3.69 7.05
CA PRO A 128 11.65 -3.04 8.35
C PRO A 128 10.18 -3.05 8.81
N LEU A 129 9.94 -2.74 10.08
CA LEU A 129 8.60 -2.37 10.55
C LEU A 129 8.15 -1.16 9.74
N THR A 130 7.02 -1.30 9.04
CA THR A 130 6.53 -0.26 8.14
C THR A 130 5.11 0.15 8.50
N ASN A 131 4.88 1.45 8.60
CA ASN A 131 3.57 2.05 8.86
C ASN A 131 3.10 2.79 7.60
N TYR A 132 1.94 2.39 7.08
CA TYR A 132 1.27 2.98 5.93
C TYR A 132 0.10 3.84 6.40
N ASN A 133 0.01 5.06 5.93
CA ASN A 133 -1.09 5.97 6.25
C ASN A 133 -1.64 6.62 5.00
N ILE A 134 -2.96 6.80 4.95
CA ILE A 134 -3.63 7.54 3.88
C ILE A 134 -4.71 8.41 4.52
N LEU A 135 -4.73 9.67 4.11
CA LEU A 135 -5.79 10.61 4.41
C LEU A 135 -6.42 11.07 3.10
N VAL A 136 -7.73 11.01 3.03
CA VAL A 136 -8.51 11.56 1.91
C VAL A 136 -9.58 12.48 2.46
N LEU A 137 -9.62 13.71 1.95
CA LEU A 137 -10.72 14.64 2.13
C LEU A 137 -11.26 14.98 0.73
N ASP A 138 -12.54 14.70 0.52
CA ASP A 138 -13.17 14.84 -0.81
C ASP A 138 -14.45 15.66 -0.68
N GLN A 139 -14.44 16.91 -1.13
CA GLN A 139 -15.61 17.76 -1.11
C GLN A 139 -16.33 17.71 -2.45
N THR A 140 -17.55 17.19 -2.45
CA THR A 140 -18.48 17.33 -3.56
C THR A 140 -19.05 18.73 -3.58
N LEU A 141 -18.99 19.34 -4.73
CA LEU A 141 -19.51 20.67 -5.02
C LEU A 141 -20.75 20.60 -5.90
N LYS A 142 -21.34 21.74 -6.25
CA LYS A 142 -22.47 21.81 -7.20
C LYS A 142 -22.02 21.39 -8.61
N ASN A 143 -23.00 21.00 -9.44
CA ASN A 143 -22.81 20.62 -10.85
C ASN A 143 -21.84 19.46 -11.05
N ASN A 144 -21.91 18.44 -10.21
CA ASN A 144 -21.00 17.27 -10.25
C ASN A 144 -19.50 17.63 -10.18
N SER A 145 -19.19 18.77 -9.59
CA SER A 145 -17.81 19.19 -9.37
C SER A 145 -17.27 18.63 -8.06
N SER A 146 -15.96 18.51 -7.93
CA SER A 146 -15.31 18.06 -6.69
C SER A 146 -13.91 18.62 -6.52
N VAL A 147 -13.47 18.70 -5.27
CA VAL A 147 -12.08 18.94 -4.89
C VAL A 147 -11.68 17.92 -3.86
N SER A 148 -10.53 17.28 -4.06
CA SER A 148 -10.03 16.24 -3.16
C SER A 148 -8.60 16.56 -2.74
N LEU A 149 -8.32 16.41 -1.44
CA LEU A 149 -6.97 16.38 -0.89
C LEU A 149 -6.64 14.93 -0.51
N ILE A 150 -5.53 14.44 -0.99
CA ILE A 150 -5.04 13.09 -0.69
C ILE A 150 -3.61 13.20 -0.19
N ASN A 151 -3.33 12.56 0.94
CA ASN A 151 -1.98 12.36 1.43
C ASN A 151 -1.74 10.86 1.63
N THR A 152 -0.65 10.35 1.08
CA THR A 152 -0.16 9.00 1.33
C THR A 152 1.21 9.09 1.99
N ASN A 153 1.38 8.35 3.07
CA ASN A 153 2.61 8.37 3.86
C ASN A 153 3.04 6.95 4.21
N VAL A 154 4.32 6.67 4.07
CA VAL A 154 4.96 5.41 4.44
C VAL A 154 6.15 5.72 5.32
N LEU A 155 6.10 5.24 6.57
CA LEU A 155 7.17 5.39 7.55
C LEU A 155 7.81 4.03 7.82
N ARG A 156 9.14 3.97 7.75
CA ARG A 156 9.91 2.74 7.96
C ARG A 156 10.84 2.89 9.15
N SER A 157 10.97 1.85 9.97
CA SER A 157 11.93 1.85 11.06
C SER A 157 13.35 1.58 10.53
N GLY A 158 14.36 2.23 11.12
CA GLY A 158 15.76 2.01 10.73
C GLY A 158 16.27 3.03 9.72
N ALA A 159 17.12 2.58 8.79
CA ALA A 159 17.80 3.45 7.82
C ALA A 159 17.09 3.56 6.46
N ASP A 160 15.99 2.81 6.28
CA ASP A 160 15.24 2.83 5.03
C ASP A 160 14.48 4.15 4.86
N TYR A 161 14.34 4.57 3.61
CA TYR A 161 13.69 5.83 3.28
C TYR A 161 12.20 5.83 3.61
N ASP A 162 11.71 6.94 4.13
CA ASP A 162 10.31 7.26 4.24
C ASP A 162 9.79 7.88 2.94
N ALA A 163 8.48 7.80 2.73
CA ALA A 163 7.86 8.42 1.57
C ALA A 163 6.58 9.15 1.95
N ASN A 164 6.40 10.35 1.43
CA ASN A 164 5.17 11.12 1.58
C ASN A 164 4.80 11.75 0.24
N VAL A 165 3.53 11.58 -0.15
CA VAL A 165 2.96 12.22 -1.34
C VAL A 165 1.66 12.89 -0.93
N THR A 166 1.55 14.18 -1.23
CA THR A 166 0.33 14.95 -1.04
C THR A 166 -0.12 15.46 -2.41
N SER A 167 -1.40 15.30 -2.72
CA SER A 167 -1.96 15.76 -3.98
C SER A 167 -3.32 16.40 -3.77
N VAL A 168 -3.58 17.45 -4.52
CA VAL A 168 -4.90 18.08 -4.66
C VAL A 168 -5.42 17.76 -6.04
N LEU A 169 -6.59 17.12 -6.09
CA LEU A 169 -7.31 16.86 -7.34
C LEU A 169 -8.52 17.80 -7.42
N PHE A 170 -8.85 18.24 -8.60
CA PHE A 170 -10.08 18.99 -8.85
C PHE A 170 -10.74 18.55 -10.14
N ASP A 171 -12.07 18.64 -10.13
CA ASP A 171 -12.92 18.36 -11.27
C ASP A 171 -14.08 19.37 -11.23
N PHE A 172 -14.14 20.26 -12.19
CA PHE A 172 -15.14 21.31 -12.27
C PHE A 172 -15.97 21.17 -13.53
N ASN A 173 -17.29 21.15 -13.36
CA ASN A 173 -18.26 21.04 -14.41
C ASN A 173 -19.17 22.29 -14.46
N ASP A 174 -19.57 22.68 -15.65
CA ASP A 174 -20.59 23.71 -15.82
C ASP A 174 -22.00 23.17 -15.47
N LYS A 175 -22.99 24.07 -15.36
CA LYS A 175 -24.37 23.69 -14.98
C LYS A 175 -25.04 22.69 -15.95
N LYS A 176 -24.59 22.64 -17.20
CA LYS A 176 -25.15 21.75 -18.23
C LYS A 176 -24.32 20.50 -18.44
N ASN A 177 -23.23 20.33 -17.69
CA ASN A 177 -22.20 19.29 -17.92
C ASN A 177 -21.67 19.26 -19.37
N THR A 178 -21.62 20.43 -20.01
CA THR A 178 -21.13 20.59 -21.39
C THR A 178 -19.60 20.78 -21.39
N TRP A 179 -19.09 21.46 -20.35
CA TRP A 179 -17.68 21.75 -20.18
C TRP A 179 -17.17 21.16 -18.86
N ASN A 180 -16.05 20.49 -18.96
CA ASN A 180 -15.33 19.95 -17.81
C ASN A 180 -13.88 20.45 -17.80
N THR A 181 -13.37 20.81 -16.63
CA THR A 181 -11.97 21.09 -16.39
C THR A 181 -11.54 20.34 -15.15
N GLY A 182 -10.58 19.44 -15.29
CA GLY A 182 -10.04 18.65 -14.20
C GLY A 182 -8.53 18.57 -14.26
N GLY A 183 -7.92 18.31 -13.12
CA GLY A 183 -6.49 18.16 -13.01
C GLY A 183 -6.05 17.81 -11.60
N TYR A 184 -4.73 17.75 -11.40
CA TYR A 184 -4.14 17.55 -10.09
C TYR A 184 -2.82 18.31 -9.96
N VAL A 185 -2.47 18.60 -8.71
CA VAL A 185 -1.18 19.17 -8.30
C VAL A 185 -0.69 18.31 -7.12
N GLY A 186 0.57 17.85 -7.18
CA GLY A 186 1.18 17.03 -6.14
C GLY A 186 2.70 17.06 -6.19
#